data_2e1f06c196c1debde130268e3d6285c9
#
_entry.id   2e1f06c196c1debde130268e3d6285c9
#
_cell.length_a   1.000
_cell.length_b   1.000
_cell.length_c   1.000
_cell.angle_alpha   90.00
_cell.angle_beta   90.00
_cell.angle_gamma   90.00
#
_symmetry.space_group_name_H-M   'P 1'
#
loop_
_entity.id
_entity.type
_entity.pdbx_description
1 polymer ?
#
loop_
_entity_poly.entity_id
_entity_poly.type
_entity_poly.pdbx_seq_one_letter_code
_entity_poly.pdbx_strand_id
1 'polypeptide(L)'
;TDFEQQLIYDDGLDKWYFSVFRQGNLETGEVIFGVTDEASKLPLNLTNIIQLINVPGITLPLAESLADFTDSDSITRDNGAEQDIYDLLPTPYNIPNQPVSFLDELLLVNGIKAHHLYGEDLNRNYKLDSNENDGDLFLPIDNQDGSLAGGINRYFTLNSRDWNVNRLNQLHARCAPVFKIAHL
;
A
#
# COMPACT_ATOMS: atom_id res chain seq x y z
N THR A 1 13.60 -19.12 -14.48
CA THR A 1 13.63 -17.67 -14.77
C THR A 1 14.85 -17.02 -14.13
N ASP A 2 15.28 -15.85 -14.62
CA ASP A 2 16.48 -15.15 -14.10
C ASP A 2 16.34 -14.65 -12.65
N PHE A 3 15.16 -14.78 -12.06
CA PHE A 3 14.84 -14.34 -10.71
C PHE A 3 14.47 -15.50 -9.76
N GLU A 4 14.45 -16.73 -10.25
CA GLU A 4 14.04 -17.91 -9.49
C GLU A 4 15.24 -18.82 -9.22
N GLN A 5 15.43 -19.23 -7.96
CA GLN A 5 16.42 -20.21 -7.52
C GLN A 5 17.83 -19.95 -8.06
N GLN A 6 18.31 -18.72 -7.95
CA GLN A 6 19.66 -18.36 -8.35
C GLN A 6 20.67 -18.90 -7.33
N LEU A 7 21.57 -19.76 -7.77
CA LEU A 7 22.64 -20.32 -6.93
C LEU A 7 23.64 -19.20 -6.55
N ILE A 8 23.86 -19.00 -5.26
CA ILE A 8 24.83 -18.00 -4.73
C ILE A 8 26.00 -18.64 -4.01
N TYR A 9 25.85 -19.90 -3.57
CA TYR A 9 26.90 -20.60 -2.88
C TYR A 9 26.78 -22.12 -3.11
N ASP A 10 27.90 -22.78 -3.33
CA ASP A 10 28.02 -24.24 -3.48
C ASP A 10 29.44 -24.64 -3.03
N ASP A 11 29.56 -25.39 -1.92
CA ASP A 11 30.84 -25.93 -1.44
C ASP A 11 30.95 -27.47 -1.61
N GLY A 12 29.97 -28.03 -2.34
CA GLY A 12 29.87 -29.47 -2.57
C GLY A 12 29.08 -30.22 -1.48
N LEU A 13 28.83 -29.62 -0.32
CA LEU A 13 27.98 -30.13 0.76
C LEU A 13 26.69 -29.35 0.87
N ASP A 14 26.78 -28.02 0.86
CA ASP A 14 25.64 -27.10 0.98
C ASP A 14 25.50 -26.23 -0.28
N LYS A 15 24.25 -25.99 -0.66
CA LYS A 15 23.88 -25.09 -1.77
C LYS A 15 22.88 -24.06 -1.29
N TRP A 16 23.20 -22.80 -1.54
CA TRP A 16 22.34 -21.70 -1.16
C TRP A 16 21.79 -21.03 -2.42
N TYR A 17 20.50 -20.77 -2.40
CA TYR A 17 19.78 -20.14 -3.50
C TYR A 17 19.04 -18.90 -3.00
N PHE A 18 18.87 -17.94 -3.88
CA PHE A 18 17.92 -16.85 -3.64
C PHE A 18 16.91 -16.75 -4.79
N SER A 19 15.76 -16.20 -4.48
CA SER A 19 14.75 -15.83 -5.47
C SER A 19 14.30 -14.40 -5.22
N VAL A 20 14.04 -13.65 -6.30
CA VAL A 20 13.44 -12.32 -6.24
C VAL A 20 12.03 -12.45 -6.77
N PHE A 21 11.06 -12.02 -5.98
CA PHE A 21 9.66 -12.10 -6.37
C PHE A 21 8.91 -10.82 -5.99
N ARG A 22 7.83 -10.59 -6.66
CA ARG A 22 6.87 -9.52 -6.41
C ARG A 22 5.47 -10.11 -6.32
N GLN A 23 4.55 -9.34 -5.76
CA GLN A 23 3.14 -9.69 -5.81
C GLN A 23 2.70 -9.83 -7.27
N GLY A 24 2.04 -10.94 -7.58
CA GLY A 24 1.47 -11.23 -8.89
C GLY A 24 0.04 -10.75 -9.02
N ASN A 25 -0.81 -11.59 -9.61
CA ASN A 25 -2.23 -11.32 -9.66
C ASN A 25 -2.84 -11.46 -8.27
N LEU A 26 -3.52 -10.40 -7.81
CA LEU A 26 -4.17 -10.32 -6.51
C LEU A 26 -5.32 -11.31 -6.36
N GLU A 27 -6.01 -11.61 -7.49
CA GLU A 27 -7.14 -12.53 -7.49
C GLU A 27 -6.72 -14.00 -7.32
N THR A 28 -5.47 -14.32 -7.66
CA THR A 28 -4.98 -15.72 -7.63
C THR A 28 -3.93 -15.97 -6.56
N GLY A 29 -3.45 -14.93 -5.85
CA GLY A 29 -2.33 -15.06 -4.91
C GLY A 29 -1.02 -15.52 -5.57
N GLU A 30 -0.92 -15.45 -6.90
CA GLU A 30 0.23 -15.93 -7.65
C GLU A 30 1.45 -15.05 -7.40
N VAL A 31 2.56 -15.67 -7.03
CA VAL A 31 3.87 -15.00 -6.92
C VAL A 31 4.52 -14.94 -8.29
N ILE A 32 4.91 -13.74 -8.72
CA ILE A 32 5.66 -13.55 -9.96
C ILE A 32 7.13 -13.30 -9.65
N PHE A 33 8.01 -14.13 -10.18
CA PHE A 33 9.45 -13.88 -10.08
C PHE A 33 9.85 -12.65 -10.88
N GLY A 34 10.47 -11.67 -10.22
CA GLY A 34 10.85 -10.40 -10.83
C GLY A 34 10.81 -9.23 -9.85
N VAL A 35 10.85 -8.02 -10.38
CA VAL A 35 10.84 -6.75 -9.63
C VAL A 35 9.61 -5.93 -9.98
N THR A 36 9.21 -5.03 -9.09
CA THR A 36 8.17 -4.03 -9.34
C THR A 36 8.84 -2.70 -9.61
N ASP A 37 8.35 -2.00 -10.63
CA ASP A 37 8.78 -0.63 -10.90
C ASP A 37 8.09 0.33 -9.91
N GLU A 38 8.86 1.00 -9.07
CA GLU A 38 8.35 2.00 -8.12
C GLU A 38 7.70 3.20 -8.82
N ALA A 39 8.13 3.55 -10.03
CA ALA A 39 7.49 4.60 -10.82
C ALA A 39 6.07 4.20 -11.30
N SER A 40 5.69 2.94 -11.16
CA SER A 40 4.33 2.47 -11.43
C SER A 40 3.33 2.77 -10.30
N LYS A 41 3.81 3.24 -9.14
CA LYS A 41 3.00 3.56 -7.96
C LYS A 41 2.75 5.07 -7.86
N LEU A 42 1.76 5.44 -7.07
CA LEU A 42 1.46 6.84 -6.78
C LEU A 42 2.45 7.41 -5.75
N PRO A 43 3.06 8.57 -6.02
CA PRO A 43 3.90 9.25 -5.03
C PRO A 43 3.01 9.86 -3.93
N LEU A 44 2.89 9.17 -2.79
CA LEU A 44 1.94 9.48 -1.72
C LEU A 44 1.97 10.97 -1.32
N ASN A 45 3.16 11.50 -1.04
CA ASN A 45 3.33 12.88 -0.58
C ASN A 45 3.05 13.96 -1.66
N LEU A 46 2.77 13.55 -2.89
CA LEU A 46 2.40 14.45 -4.00
C LEU A 46 0.96 14.22 -4.47
N THR A 47 0.26 13.28 -3.86
CA THR A 47 -1.09 12.84 -4.26
C THR A 47 -2.13 13.70 -3.55
N ASN A 48 -3.10 14.24 -4.28
CA ASN A 48 -4.19 15.01 -3.71
C ASN A 48 -5.40 14.12 -3.34
N ILE A 49 -6.37 14.69 -2.61
CA ILE A 49 -7.56 13.96 -2.12
C ILE A 49 -8.34 13.32 -3.27
N ILE A 50 -8.49 14.00 -4.42
CA ILE A 50 -9.23 13.46 -5.58
C ILE A 50 -8.53 12.20 -6.14
N GLN A 51 -7.21 12.17 -6.11
CA GLN A 51 -6.44 11.00 -6.52
C GLN A 51 -6.52 9.89 -5.46
N LEU A 52 -6.45 10.25 -4.17
CA LEU A 52 -6.55 9.29 -3.06
C LEU A 52 -7.86 8.52 -3.07
N ILE A 53 -9.00 9.18 -3.24
CA ILE A 53 -10.32 8.50 -3.24
C ILE A 53 -10.53 7.55 -4.43
N ASN A 54 -9.68 7.63 -5.46
CA ASN A 54 -9.70 6.67 -6.57
C ASN A 54 -8.84 5.41 -6.27
N VAL A 55 -8.09 5.40 -5.18
CA VAL A 55 -7.33 4.22 -4.76
C VAL A 55 -8.28 3.24 -4.08
N PRO A 56 -8.34 1.97 -4.52
CA PRO A 56 -9.17 0.96 -3.86
C PRO A 56 -8.87 0.86 -2.37
N GLY A 57 -9.91 0.87 -1.55
CA GLY A 57 -9.79 0.81 -0.09
C GLY A 57 -9.65 2.17 0.59
N ILE A 58 -9.53 3.28 -0.14
CA ILE A 58 -9.52 4.63 0.43
C ILE A 58 -10.89 5.27 0.29
N THR A 59 -11.49 5.60 1.40
CA THR A 59 -12.73 6.39 1.49
C THR A 59 -12.43 7.87 1.62
N LEU A 60 -13.42 8.74 1.39
CA LEU A 60 -13.24 10.19 1.56
C LEU A 60 -12.76 10.57 2.98
N PRO A 61 -13.32 10.01 4.09
CA PRO A 61 -12.81 10.31 5.42
C PRO A 61 -11.34 9.90 5.62
N LEU A 62 -10.92 8.76 5.08
CA LEU A 62 -9.52 8.34 5.17
C LEU A 62 -8.60 9.27 4.37
N ALA A 63 -9.03 9.71 3.18
CA ALA A 63 -8.26 10.65 2.35
C ALA A 63 -8.13 12.02 3.01
N GLU A 64 -9.20 12.52 3.65
CA GLU A 64 -9.19 13.80 4.35
C GLU A 64 -8.36 13.74 5.63
N SER A 65 -8.48 12.65 6.43
CA SER A 65 -7.64 12.44 7.61
C SER A 65 -6.15 12.32 7.25
N LEU A 66 -5.83 11.67 6.11
CA LEU A 66 -4.45 11.59 5.63
C LEU A 66 -3.93 12.96 5.19
N ALA A 67 -4.78 13.76 4.55
CA ALA A 67 -4.40 15.11 4.12
C ALA A 67 -4.14 16.02 5.32
N ASP A 68 -5.01 16.00 6.35
CA ASP A 68 -4.83 16.77 7.59
C ASP A 68 -3.57 16.31 8.35
N PHE A 69 -3.31 15.00 8.40
CA PHE A 69 -2.12 14.45 9.06
C PHE A 69 -0.81 14.92 8.43
N THR A 70 -0.81 15.23 7.13
CA THR A 70 0.41 15.50 6.35
C THR A 70 0.57 16.94 5.92
N ASP A 71 -0.46 17.78 5.98
CA ASP A 71 -0.31 19.19 5.63
C ASP A 71 0.25 20.01 6.80
N SER A 72 0.49 21.30 6.57
CA SER A 72 1.20 22.14 7.55
C SER A 72 0.29 23.08 8.32
N ASP A 73 -1.00 23.06 8.05
CA ASP A 73 -1.96 23.89 8.77
C ASP A 73 -2.65 23.09 9.89
N SER A 74 -3.66 23.65 10.52
CA SER A 74 -4.45 23.00 11.59
C SER A 74 -5.94 23.17 11.31
N ILE A 75 -6.32 23.20 10.03
CA ILE A 75 -7.70 23.40 9.61
C ILE A 75 -8.30 22.05 9.27
N THR A 76 -9.07 21.49 10.19
CA THR A 76 -9.73 20.20 10.00
C THR A 76 -10.68 20.22 8.80
N ARG A 77 -10.55 19.26 7.89
CA ARG A 77 -11.52 19.00 6.82
C ARG A 77 -12.80 18.39 7.36
N ASP A 78 -13.86 18.41 6.57
CA ASP A 78 -15.22 17.98 7.02
C ASP A 78 -15.25 16.58 7.64
N ASN A 79 -14.44 15.64 7.11
CA ASN A 79 -14.31 14.27 7.63
C ASN A 79 -12.86 13.94 8.02
N GLY A 80 -12.02 14.95 8.14
CA GLY A 80 -10.61 14.81 8.47
C GLY A 80 -10.33 14.73 9.97
N ALA A 81 -9.07 14.79 10.34
CA ALA A 81 -8.64 14.75 11.73
C ALA A 81 -7.35 15.55 11.93
N GLU A 82 -7.44 16.58 12.76
CA GLU A 82 -6.32 17.38 13.23
C GLU A 82 -5.95 17.05 14.69
N GLN A 83 -4.99 17.75 15.25
CA GLN A 83 -4.44 17.47 16.59
C GLN A 83 -5.49 17.30 17.69
N ASP A 84 -6.59 18.05 17.64
CA ASP A 84 -7.68 17.98 18.59
C ASP A 84 -8.33 16.58 18.67
N ILE A 85 -8.40 15.88 17.55
CA ILE A 85 -8.90 14.49 17.49
C ILE A 85 -7.89 13.53 18.10
N TYR A 86 -6.60 13.72 17.82
CA TYR A 86 -5.51 12.85 18.32
C TYR A 86 -5.28 13.04 19.82
N ASP A 87 -5.57 14.21 20.37
CA ASP A 87 -5.51 14.49 21.80
C ASP A 87 -6.58 13.72 22.61
N LEU A 88 -7.68 13.33 21.95
CA LEU A 88 -8.77 12.55 22.57
C LEU A 88 -8.53 11.03 22.55
N LEU A 89 -7.46 10.57 21.91
CA LEU A 89 -7.15 9.15 21.88
C LEU A 89 -6.78 8.60 23.26
N PRO A 90 -7.00 7.30 23.53
CA PRO A 90 -6.57 6.68 24.80
C PRO A 90 -5.06 6.81 25.06
N THR A 91 -4.26 6.91 24.01
CA THR A 91 -2.84 7.23 24.03
C THR A 91 -2.61 8.39 23.06
N PRO A 92 -2.70 9.64 23.56
CA PRO A 92 -2.52 10.83 22.73
C PRO A 92 -1.10 10.92 22.15
N TYR A 93 -0.98 11.47 20.96
CA TYR A 93 0.30 11.78 20.33
C TYR A 93 0.18 13.01 19.42
N ASN A 94 1.31 13.66 19.16
CA ASN A 94 1.34 14.80 18.26
C ASN A 94 1.46 14.32 16.81
N ILE A 95 0.60 14.83 15.95
CA ILE A 95 0.71 14.60 14.51
C ILE A 95 1.88 15.40 13.94
N PRO A 96 2.56 14.89 12.90
CA PRO A 96 3.77 15.53 12.39
C PRO A 96 3.48 16.79 11.56
N ASN A 97 2.30 16.96 10.99
CA ASN A 97 1.93 18.03 10.04
C ASN A 97 3.00 18.23 8.95
N GLN A 98 3.46 17.11 8.39
CA GLN A 98 4.51 17.06 7.37
C GLN A 98 4.39 15.79 6.54
N PRO A 99 4.99 15.75 5.34
CA PRO A 99 5.02 14.56 4.52
C PRO A 99 5.56 13.34 5.26
N VAL A 100 4.93 12.18 5.07
CA VAL A 100 5.35 10.91 5.69
C VAL A 100 6.72 10.46 5.15
N SER A 101 7.52 9.87 6.01
CA SER A 101 8.86 9.36 5.68
C SER A 101 8.86 7.87 5.33
N PHE A 102 7.92 7.10 5.85
CA PHE A 102 7.73 5.67 5.55
C PHE A 102 6.23 5.30 5.61
N LEU A 103 5.83 4.31 4.83
CA LEU A 103 4.41 3.99 4.64
C LEU A 103 3.73 3.51 5.93
N ASP A 104 4.48 2.91 6.86
CA ASP A 104 3.92 2.43 8.13
C ASP A 104 3.45 3.59 9.04
N GLU A 105 3.88 4.84 8.80
CA GLU A 105 3.32 6.03 9.46
C GLU A 105 1.84 6.21 9.19
N LEU A 106 1.33 5.66 8.09
CA LEU A 106 -0.11 5.70 7.80
C LEU A 106 -0.96 5.00 8.87
N LEU A 107 -0.38 4.08 9.66
CA LEU A 107 -1.07 3.48 10.80
C LEU A 107 -1.35 4.48 11.93
N LEU A 108 -0.70 5.64 11.92
CA LEU A 108 -0.96 6.73 12.85
C LEU A 108 -2.10 7.65 12.37
N VAL A 109 -2.50 7.56 11.11
CA VAL A 109 -3.58 8.39 10.55
C VAL A 109 -4.91 7.90 11.09
N ASN A 110 -5.74 8.85 11.55
CA ASN A 110 -7.06 8.54 12.08
C ASN A 110 -7.90 7.72 11.08
N GLY A 111 -8.44 6.60 11.55
CA GLY A 111 -9.26 5.69 10.74
C GLY A 111 -8.47 4.66 9.93
N ILE A 112 -7.16 4.82 9.70
CA ILE A 112 -6.33 3.82 9.03
C ILE A 112 -5.93 2.72 10.02
N LYS A 113 -6.17 1.48 9.66
CA LYS A 113 -5.82 0.28 10.43
C LYS A 113 -4.93 -0.63 9.60
N ALA A 114 -4.32 -1.62 10.26
CA ALA A 114 -3.41 -2.57 9.59
C ALA A 114 -4.05 -3.26 8.37
N HIS A 115 -5.33 -3.66 8.45
CA HIS A 115 -6.02 -4.26 7.31
C HIS A 115 -6.26 -3.28 6.14
N HIS A 116 -6.39 -1.97 6.39
CA HIS A 116 -6.42 -0.98 5.31
C HIS A 116 -5.06 -0.90 4.63
N LEU A 117 -3.98 -0.86 5.44
CA LEU A 117 -2.62 -0.67 4.92
C LEU A 117 -2.07 -1.91 4.23
N TYR A 118 -2.21 -3.09 4.84
CA TYR A 118 -1.60 -4.34 4.37
C TYR A 118 -2.59 -5.29 3.71
N GLY A 119 -3.92 -5.09 3.90
CA GLY A 119 -4.93 -6.06 3.52
C GLY A 119 -4.88 -7.28 4.42
N GLU A 120 -4.99 -8.44 3.82
CA GLU A 120 -4.87 -9.75 4.49
C GLU A 120 -3.41 -10.17 4.68
N ASP A 121 -2.47 -9.64 3.86
CA ASP A 121 -1.03 -9.95 3.94
C ASP A 121 -0.34 -9.13 5.04
N LEU A 122 -0.62 -9.45 6.32
CA LEU A 122 -0.02 -8.75 7.45
C LEU A 122 1.48 -9.02 7.61
N ASN A 123 1.94 -10.21 7.24
CA ASN A 123 3.37 -10.58 7.32
C ASN A 123 4.19 -10.14 6.10
N ARG A 124 3.51 -9.62 5.06
CA ARG A 124 4.11 -9.07 3.84
C ARG A 124 4.96 -10.06 3.05
N ASN A 125 4.55 -11.34 3.07
CA ASN A 125 5.24 -12.38 2.34
C ASN A 125 4.70 -12.62 0.92
N TYR A 126 3.62 -11.93 0.52
CA TYR A 126 2.93 -12.03 -0.78
C TYR A 126 2.39 -13.43 -1.08
N LYS A 127 2.12 -14.21 -0.05
CA LYS A 127 1.62 -15.57 -0.12
C LYS A 127 0.35 -15.67 0.69
N LEU A 128 -0.64 -16.37 0.21
CA LEU A 128 -1.82 -16.68 1.00
C LEU A 128 -1.46 -17.77 2.03
N ASP A 129 -1.34 -17.37 3.27
CA ASP A 129 -1.11 -18.27 4.39
C ASP A 129 -2.45 -18.81 4.94
N SER A 130 -2.41 -19.84 5.76
CA SER A 130 -3.64 -20.49 6.26
C SER A 130 -4.46 -19.57 7.16
N ASN A 131 -3.85 -18.65 7.88
CA ASN A 131 -4.52 -17.66 8.72
C ASN A 131 -5.01 -16.43 7.93
N GLU A 132 -4.69 -16.34 6.65
CA GLU A 132 -5.12 -15.30 5.73
C GLU A 132 -6.26 -15.80 4.81
N ASN A 133 -6.81 -16.99 5.12
CA ASN A 133 -7.94 -17.58 4.43
C ASN A 133 -8.78 -18.46 5.39
N ASP A 134 -8.93 -18.04 6.64
CA ASP A 134 -9.68 -18.75 7.68
C ASP A 134 -10.89 -17.96 8.24
N GLY A 135 -11.15 -16.78 7.68
CA GLY A 135 -12.21 -15.87 8.10
C GLY A 135 -11.85 -15.14 9.39
N ASP A 136 -12.63 -15.39 10.42
CA ASP A 136 -12.48 -14.72 11.72
C ASP A 136 -11.73 -15.57 12.76
N LEU A 137 -11.15 -16.70 12.38
CA LEU A 137 -10.52 -17.62 13.35
C LEU A 137 -9.20 -17.06 13.90
N PHE A 138 -8.38 -16.50 13.04
CA PHE A 138 -7.13 -15.85 13.41
C PHE A 138 -6.99 -14.50 12.67
N LEU A 139 -6.08 -13.63 13.14
CA LEU A 139 -5.77 -12.38 12.42
C LEU A 139 -4.81 -12.67 11.25
N PRO A 140 -5.00 -11.96 10.12
CA PRO A 140 -6.01 -10.93 9.85
C PRO A 140 -7.42 -11.52 9.66
N ILE A 141 -8.45 -10.70 9.87
CA ILE A 141 -9.80 -11.05 9.42
C ILE A 141 -9.81 -11.02 7.91
N ASP A 142 -10.24 -12.09 7.28
CA ASP A 142 -10.28 -12.28 5.83
C ASP A 142 -11.68 -12.73 5.34
N ASN A 143 -11.86 -12.86 4.04
CA ASN A 143 -13.14 -13.19 3.43
C ASN A 143 -13.27 -14.67 3.00
N GLN A 144 -12.27 -15.50 3.23
CA GLN A 144 -12.18 -16.92 2.86
C GLN A 144 -12.38 -17.19 1.36
N ASP A 145 -12.06 -16.26 0.49
CA ASP A 145 -12.26 -16.43 -0.96
C ASP A 145 -11.10 -17.15 -1.68
N GLY A 146 -10.04 -17.49 -0.95
CA GLY A 146 -8.87 -18.19 -1.48
C GLY A 146 -7.92 -17.30 -2.28
N SER A 147 -8.09 -15.97 -2.18
CA SER A 147 -7.18 -15.00 -2.78
C SER A 147 -6.60 -14.07 -1.73
N LEU A 148 -5.41 -13.54 -1.96
CA LEU A 148 -4.74 -12.63 -1.03
C LEU A 148 -5.11 -11.19 -1.35
N ALA A 149 -6.05 -10.62 -0.60
CA ALA A 149 -6.42 -9.23 -0.72
C ALA A 149 -5.33 -8.32 -0.10
N GLY A 150 -4.59 -7.63 -0.92
CA GLY A 150 -3.57 -6.71 -0.42
C GLY A 150 -4.12 -5.32 -0.10
N GLY A 151 -3.44 -4.61 0.80
CA GLY A 151 -3.82 -3.28 1.25
C GLY A 151 -3.40 -2.14 0.32
N ILE A 152 -3.58 -0.91 0.82
CA ILE A 152 -3.30 0.32 0.07
C ILE A 152 -1.79 0.58 -0.13
N ASN A 153 -0.92 -0.04 0.69
CA ASN A 153 0.54 0.12 0.61
C ASN A 153 1.11 -0.20 -0.78
N ARG A 154 0.48 -1.09 -1.52
CA ARG A 154 0.92 -1.50 -2.87
C ARG A 154 0.74 -0.43 -3.93
N TYR A 155 -0.15 0.54 -3.69
CA TYR A 155 -0.45 1.62 -4.64
C TYR A 155 0.47 2.82 -4.46
N PHE A 156 1.18 2.93 -3.35
CA PHE A 156 1.97 4.10 -2.99
C PHE A 156 3.46 3.87 -3.01
N THR A 157 4.18 4.93 -3.33
CA THR A 157 5.62 5.04 -3.17
C THR A 157 5.98 6.35 -2.49
N LEU A 158 7.09 6.35 -1.74
CA LEU A 158 7.72 7.56 -1.21
C LEU A 158 9.04 7.87 -1.94
N ASN A 159 9.54 6.94 -2.73
CA ASN A 159 10.87 6.98 -3.32
C ASN A 159 10.89 7.49 -4.76
N SER A 160 9.79 7.31 -5.50
CA SER A 160 9.69 7.79 -6.88
C SER A 160 8.89 9.09 -6.93
N ARG A 161 9.37 10.02 -7.75
CA ARG A 161 8.68 11.27 -8.12
C ARG A 161 8.37 11.32 -9.60
N ASP A 162 8.65 10.24 -10.31
CA ASP A 162 8.42 10.17 -11.74
C ASP A 162 6.91 10.13 -12.03
N TRP A 163 6.50 10.91 -13.01
CA TRP A 163 5.17 10.78 -13.55
C TRP A 163 5.06 9.42 -14.22
N ASN A 164 4.05 8.67 -13.87
CA ASN A 164 3.79 7.36 -14.46
C ASN A 164 3.30 7.50 -15.92
N VAL A 165 4.20 7.97 -16.77
CA VAL A 165 3.95 8.23 -18.18
C VAL A 165 4.97 7.49 -19.05
N ASN A 166 4.54 7.04 -20.22
CA ASN A 166 5.44 6.48 -21.20
C ASN A 166 6.25 7.60 -21.91
N ARG A 167 7.16 7.21 -22.81
CA ARG A 167 7.98 8.15 -23.59
C ARG A 167 7.18 9.17 -24.41
N LEU A 168 5.88 8.97 -24.59
CA LEU A 168 4.97 9.85 -25.31
C LEU A 168 4.14 10.73 -24.37
N ASN A 169 4.49 10.81 -23.07
CA ASN A 169 3.76 11.52 -22.04
C ASN A 169 2.32 10.99 -21.80
N GLN A 170 2.06 9.73 -22.17
CA GLN A 170 0.79 9.07 -21.92
C GLN A 170 0.89 8.27 -20.63
N LEU A 171 -0.16 8.28 -19.80
CA LEU A 171 -0.23 7.46 -18.59
C LEU A 171 0.02 5.98 -18.92
N HIS A 172 0.86 5.33 -18.14
CA HIS A 172 1.22 3.94 -18.39
C HIS A 172 -0.03 3.05 -18.24
N ALA A 173 -0.32 2.23 -19.24
CA ALA A 173 -1.52 1.39 -19.30
C ALA A 173 -1.66 0.40 -18.12
N ARG A 174 -0.58 0.10 -17.39
CA ARG A 174 -0.59 -0.77 -16.21
C ARG A 174 -1.16 -0.09 -14.95
N CYS A 175 -1.28 1.24 -14.93
CA CYS A 175 -2.03 1.98 -13.92
C CYS A 175 -3.48 2.27 -14.33
N ALA A 176 -3.87 1.86 -15.53
CA ALA A 176 -5.22 2.08 -16.05
C ALA A 176 -6.36 1.44 -15.24
N PRO A 177 -6.20 0.34 -14.48
CA PRO A 177 -7.27 -0.14 -13.63
C PRO A 177 -7.63 0.81 -12.48
N VAL A 178 -6.68 1.63 -12.03
CA VAL A 178 -6.86 2.55 -10.90
C VAL A 178 -7.45 3.90 -11.33
N PHE A 179 -7.25 4.29 -12.59
CA PHE A 179 -7.70 5.60 -13.10
C PHE A 179 -8.59 5.46 -14.34
N LYS A 180 -9.81 4.98 -14.16
CA LYS A 180 -10.88 5.38 -15.06
C LYS A 180 -11.18 6.85 -14.76
N ILE A 181 -10.49 7.77 -15.43
CA ILE A 181 -10.95 9.15 -15.55
C ILE A 181 -12.27 9.06 -16.32
N ALA A 182 -13.39 9.19 -15.62
CA ALA A 182 -14.65 9.47 -16.26
C ALA A 182 -14.49 10.86 -16.90
N HIS A 183 -14.34 10.91 -18.23
CA HIS A 183 -14.57 12.14 -18.96
C HIS A 183 -16.05 12.49 -18.78
N LEU A 184 -16.33 13.56 -18.03
CA LEU A 184 -17.54 14.32 -18.10
C LEU A 184 -17.55 15.15 -19.37
#